data_b86079c77c79488665ec2d5125be9a2f
#
_entry.id   b86079c77c79488665ec2d5125be9a2f
#
_cell.length_a   1.000
_cell.length_b   1.000
_cell.length_c   1.000
_cell.angle_alpha   90.00
_cell.angle_beta   90.00
_cell.angle_gamma   90.00
#
_symmetry.space_group_name_H-M   'P 1'
#
loop_
_entity.id
_entity.type
_entity.pdbx_description
1 polymer ?
#
loop_
_entity_poly.entity_id
_entity_poly.type
_entity_poly.pdbx_seq_one_letter_code
_entity_poly.pdbx_strand_id
1 'polypeptide(L)'
;MPEQLGEISARIFETERDKAAEAMSEACDEIQQVMRASLLELVSHLRDRLTDQADGKPQRLRESTLQKLRDFLSTFDLRNVVDDHELKEQVDKARVLLEGASTDALRNMPLIRVRVREGMADLAAQMDVLAGDRVSRKFRFDVEGGNNHVPECE
;
A
#
# COMPACT_ATOMS: atom_id res chain seq x y z
N MET A 1 48.81 -21.22 -4.27
CA MET A 1 48.47 -19.80 -4.46
C MET A 1 47.20 -19.59 -5.27
N PRO A 2 47.03 -20.16 -6.48
CA PRO A 2 45.77 -19.93 -7.24
C PRO A 2 44.50 -20.44 -6.55
N GLU A 3 44.58 -21.49 -5.76
CA GLU A 3 43.45 -22.06 -5.02
C GLU A 3 42.91 -21.10 -3.96
N GLN A 4 43.79 -20.43 -3.22
CA GLN A 4 43.39 -19.44 -2.22
C GLN A 4 42.77 -18.21 -2.80
N LEU A 5 43.24 -17.76 -3.95
CA LEU A 5 42.63 -16.63 -4.69
C LEU A 5 41.24 -16.97 -5.23
N GLY A 6 41.08 -18.23 -5.67
CA GLY A 6 39.76 -18.72 -6.10
C GLY A 6 38.75 -18.77 -4.96
N GLU A 7 39.13 -19.21 -3.78
CA GLU A 7 38.27 -19.26 -2.59
C GLU A 7 37.88 -17.84 -2.13
N ILE A 8 38.82 -16.92 -2.08
CA ILE A 8 38.58 -15.54 -1.70
C ILE A 8 37.63 -14.88 -2.71
N SER A 9 37.87 -15.09 -4.00
CA SER A 9 36.99 -14.56 -5.06
C SER A 9 35.59 -15.12 -4.97
N ALA A 10 35.42 -16.42 -4.71
CA ALA A 10 34.12 -17.06 -4.54
C ALA A 10 33.36 -16.48 -3.33
N ARG A 11 34.04 -16.27 -2.19
CA ARG A 11 33.45 -15.67 -0.99
C ARG A 11 33.02 -14.22 -1.23
N ILE A 12 33.83 -13.44 -1.92
CA ILE A 12 33.48 -12.07 -2.29
C ILE A 12 32.26 -12.06 -3.18
N PHE A 13 32.22 -12.92 -4.16
CA PHE A 13 31.08 -13.06 -5.07
C PHE A 13 29.79 -13.42 -4.33
N GLU A 14 29.84 -14.41 -3.44
CA GLU A 14 28.68 -14.81 -2.63
C GLU A 14 28.22 -13.67 -1.72
N THR A 15 29.14 -12.99 -1.06
CA THR A 15 28.82 -11.87 -0.18
C THR A 15 28.17 -10.72 -0.96
N GLU A 16 28.72 -10.38 -2.12
CA GLU A 16 28.15 -9.31 -2.96
C GLU A 16 26.79 -9.71 -3.53
N ARG A 17 26.61 -10.98 -3.91
CA ARG A 17 25.32 -11.50 -4.36
C ARG A 17 24.28 -11.40 -3.24
N ASP A 18 24.62 -11.78 -2.02
CA ASP A 18 23.71 -11.74 -0.87
C ASP A 18 23.33 -10.31 -0.52
N LYS A 19 24.26 -9.37 -0.56
CA LYS A 19 23.99 -7.94 -0.38
C LYS A 19 23.06 -7.40 -1.45
N ALA A 20 23.29 -7.79 -2.70
CA ALA A 20 22.43 -7.38 -3.82
C ALA A 20 21.02 -7.94 -3.65
N ALA A 21 20.88 -9.19 -3.23
CA ALA A 21 19.58 -9.82 -2.98
C ALA A 21 18.84 -9.12 -1.83
N GLU A 22 19.54 -8.78 -0.75
CA GLU A 22 18.99 -8.05 0.39
C GLU A 22 18.52 -6.65 -0.04
N ALA A 23 19.35 -5.90 -0.77
CA ALA A 23 19.01 -4.58 -1.28
C ALA A 23 17.79 -4.63 -2.21
N MET A 24 17.69 -5.66 -3.05
CA MET A 24 16.54 -5.86 -3.92
C MET A 24 15.28 -6.16 -3.12
N SER A 25 15.39 -7.00 -2.10
CA SER A 25 14.26 -7.32 -1.20
C SER A 25 13.75 -6.06 -0.48
N GLU A 26 14.66 -5.24 0.04
CA GLU A 26 14.31 -3.97 0.68
C GLU A 26 13.63 -3.01 -0.29
N ALA A 27 14.15 -2.90 -1.51
CA ALA A 27 13.55 -2.06 -2.54
C ALA A 27 12.13 -2.53 -2.91
N CYS A 28 11.92 -3.83 -3.04
CA CYS A 28 10.59 -4.41 -3.28
C CYS A 28 9.62 -4.09 -2.13
N ASP A 29 10.09 -4.18 -0.90
CA ASP A 29 9.31 -3.85 0.28
C ASP A 29 8.91 -2.37 0.30
N GLU A 30 9.83 -1.48 -0.03
CA GLU A 30 9.54 -0.05 -0.13
C GLU A 30 8.51 0.25 -1.21
N ILE A 31 8.66 -0.32 -2.39
CA ILE A 31 7.70 -0.17 -3.50
C ILE A 31 6.31 -0.62 -3.05
N GLN A 32 6.23 -1.78 -2.41
CA GLN A 32 4.97 -2.32 -1.91
C GLN A 32 4.32 -1.38 -0.90
N GLN A 33 5.08 -0.86 0.05
CA GLN A 33 4.59 0.08 1.05
C GLN A 33 4.09 1.38 0.43
N VAL A 34 4.84 1.94 -0.50
CA VAL A 34 4.45 3.17 -1.20
C VAL A 34 3.15 2.97 -1.98
N MET A 35 3.02 1.86 -2.68
CA MET A 35 1.81 1.55 -3.45
C MET A 35 0.59 1.37 -2.53
N ARG A 36 0.75 0.65 -1.43
CA ARG A 36 -0.32 0.46 -0.44
C ARG A 36 -0.73 1.77 0.21
N ALA A 37 0.23 2.59 0.61
CA ALA A 37 -0.04 3.91 1.19
C ALA A 37 -0.74 4.83 0.20
N SER A 38 -0.34 4.80 -1.06
CA SER A 38 -0.96 5.61 -2.12
C SER A 38 -2.43 5.24 -2.34
N LEU A 39 -2.75 3.95 -2.40
CA LEU A 39 -4.13 3.52 -2.54
C LEU A 39 -4.96 3.90 -1.32
N LEU A 40 -4.43 3.67 -0.12
CA LEU A 40 -5.11 4.04 1.12
C LEU A 40 -5.43 5.53 1.17
N GLU A 41 -4.49 6.37 0.79
CA GLU A 41 -4.67 7.82 0.75
C GLU A 41 -5.77 8.22 -0.23
N LEU A 42 -5.75 7.68 -1.44
CA LEU A 42 -6.74 7.98 -2.48
C LEU A 42 -8.14 7.50 -2.09
N VAL A 43 -8.24 6.30 -1.56
CA VAL A 43 -9.52 5.71 -1.11
C VAL A 43 -10.08 6.50 0.07
N SER A 44 -9.25 6.83 1.05
CA SER A 44 -9.65 7.60 2.24
C SER A 44 -10.08 9.01 1.85
N HIS A 45 -9.37 9.64 0.93
CA HIS A 45 -9.72 10.97 0.45
C HIS A 45 -11.08 10.98 -0.26
N LEU A 46 -11.34 10.00 -1.12
CA LEU A 46 -12.64 9.88 -1.78
C LEU A 46 -13.76 9.61 -0.76
N ARG A 47 -13.54 8.69 0.17
CA ARG A 47 -14.50 8.40 1.26
C ARG A 47 -14.86 9.69 2.01
N ASP A 48 -13.87 10.46 2.41
CA ASP A 48 -14.07 11.67 3.19
C ASP A 48 -14.84 12.73 2.38
N ARG A 49 -14.57 12.82 1.08
CA ARG A 49 -15.29 13.72 0.19
C ARG A 49 -16.74 13.28 -0.08
N LEU A 50 -17.02 12.01 0.06
CA LEU A 50 -18.38 11.47 -0.06
C LEU A 50 -19.14 11.50 1.27
N THR A 51 -18.47 11.75 2.37
CA THR A 51 -19.08 11.88 3.69
C THR A 51 -19.71 13.28 3.81
N ASP A 52 -20.90 13.33 4.36
CA ASP A 52 -21.61 14.60 4.55
C ASP A 52 -20.94 15.44 5.65
N GLN A 53 -21.07 16.74 5.55
CA GLN A 53 -20.60 17.67 6.57
C GLN A 53 -21.41 17.52 7.86
N ALA A 54 -20.90 18.06 8.97
CA ALA A 54 -21.56 18.01 10.26
C ALA A 54 -22.96 18.66 10.26
N ASP A 55 -23.23 19.57 9.33
CA ASP A 55 -24.52 20.22 9.13
C ASP A 55 -25.48 19.41 8.21
N GLY A 56 -25.08 18.22 7.78
CA GLY A 56 -25.85 17.35 6.90
C GLY A 56 -25.75 17.70 5.43
N LYS A 57 -24.98 18.69 5.06
CA LYS A 57 -24.79 19.06 3.65
C LYS A 57 -23.71 18.20 3.00
N PRO A 58 -23.95 17.75 1.73
CA PRO A 58 -22.94 16.98 1.02
C PRO A 58 -21.71 17.85 0.71
N GLN A 59 -20.53 17.29 0.92
CA GLN A 59 -19.30 17.95 0.51
C GLN A 59 -19.21 17.96 -1.02
N ARG A 60 -18.58 19.02 -1.53
CA ARG A 60 -18.37 19.15 -2.97
C ARG A 60 -17.28 18.17 -3.43
N LEU A 61 -17.69 17.18 -4.23
CA LEU A 61 -16.76 16.27 -4.87
C LEU A 61 -16.18 16.95 -6.12
N ARG A 62 -14.86 16.99 -6.18
CA ARG A 62 -14.13 17.47 -7.36
C ARG A 62 -13.84 16.29 -8.28
N GLU A 63 -13.94 16.53 -9.58
CA GLU A 63 -13.59 15.53 -10.59
C GLU A 63 -12.15 15.03 -10.45
N SER A 64 -11.23 15.93 -10.08
CA SER A 64 -9.82 15.59 -9.86
C SER A 64 -9.60 14.52 -8.79
N THR A 65 -10.44 14.50 -7.76
CA THR A 65 -10.37 13.48 -6.69
C THR A 65 -10.67 12.09 -7.25
N LEU A 66 -11.71 11.96 -8.01
CA LEU A 66 -12.11 10.70 -8.64
C LEU A 66 -11.09 10.30 -9.72
N GLN A 67 -10.62 11.26 -10.50
CA GLN A 67 -9.67 11.02 -11.59
C GLN A 67 -8.33 10.50 -11.08
N LYS A 68 -7.81 11.03 -9.98
CA LYS A 68 -6.58 10.55 -9.36
C LYS A 68 -6.67 9.08 -8.97
N LEU A 69 -7.80 8.68 -8.38
CA LEU A 69 -8.02 7.28 -8.02
C LEU A 69 -8.12 6.41 -9.28
N ARG A 70 -8.87 6.85 -10.29
CA ARG A 70 -8.98 6.14 -11.56
C ARG A 70 -7.64 5.96 -12.26
N ASP A 71 -6.81 7.00 -12.27
CA ASP A 71 -5.47 6.94 -12.85
C ASP A 71 -4.59 5.92 -12.12
N PHE A 72 -4.65 5.90 -10.80
CA PHE A 72 -3.96 4.88 -10.01
C PHE A 72 -4.42 3.47 -10.40
N LEU A 73 -5.74 3.25 -10.43
CA LEU A 73 -6.29 1.94 -10.76
C LEU A 73 -5.96 1.49 -12.18
N SER A 74 -5.94 2.42 -13.14
CA SER A 74 -5.64 2.10 -14.55
C SER A 74 -4.17 1.77 -14.78
N THR A 75 -3.27 2.34 -13.99
CA THR A 75 -1.82 2.12 -14.11
C THR A 75 -1.27 1.10 -13.13
N PHE A 76 -2.12 0.56 -12.26
CA PHE A 76 -1.69 -0.35 -11.19
C PHE A 76 -0.94 -1.57 -11.71
N ASP A 77 -1.47 -2.24 -12.73
CA ASP A 77 -0.86 -3.48 -13.24
C ASP A 77 0.55 -3.25 -13.77
N LEU A 78 0.82 -2.07 -14.34
CA LEU A 78 2.16 -1.70 -14.79
C LEU A 78 3.10 -1.37 -13.64
N ARG A 79 2.56 -0.87 -12.53
CA ARG A 79 3.35 -0.48 -11.35
C ARG A 79 3.55 -1.63 -10.36
N ASN A 80 2.74 -2.66 -10.45
CA ASN A 80 2.80 -3.79 -9.52
C ASN A 80 3.93 -4.76 -9.87
N VAL A 81 5.15 -4.24 -9.89
CA VAL A 81 6.36 -4.98 -10.24
C VAL A 81 6.75 -6.01 -9.19
N VAL A 82 6.22 -5.87 -7.98
CA VAL A 82 6.48 -6.81 -6.87
C VAL A 82 5.40 -7.87 -6.72
N ASP A 83 4.40 -7.87 -7.61
CA ASP A 83 3.29 -8.81 -7.64
C ASP A 83 2.57 -8.94 -6.29
N ASP A 84 2.14 -7.79 -5.77
CA ASP A 84 1.40 -7.71 -4.50
C ASP A 84 -0.05 -8.17 -4.71
N HIS A 85 -0.32 -9.42 -4.44
CA HIS A 85 -1.65 -10.02 -4.63
C HIS A 85 -2.71 -9.43 -3.70
N GLU A 86 -2.34 -9.15 -2.46
CA GLU A 86 -3.26 -8.57 -1.47
C GLU A 86 -3.71 -7.17 -1.89
N LEU A 87 -2.77 -6.37 -2.37
CA LEU A 87 -3.08 -5.04 -2.90
C LEU A 87 -3.92 -5.14 -4.18
N LYS A 88 -3.61 -6.10 -5.05
CA LYS A 88 -4.37 -6.32 -6.29
C LYS A 88 -5.84 -6.62 -6.00
N GLU A 89 -6.12 -7.41 -4.97
CA GLU A 89 -7.51 -7.69 -4.56
C GLU A 89 -8.23 -6.39 -4.18
N GLN A 90 -7.58 -5.50 -3.46
CA GLN A 90 -8.16 -4.22 -3.08
C GLN A 90 -8.36 -3.30 -4.29
N VAL A 91 -7.41 -3.29 -5.21
CA VAL A 91 -7.52 -2.56 -6.48
C VAL A 91 -8.71 -3.04 -7.29
N ASP A 92 -8.90 -4.35 -7.41
CA ASP A 92 -10.03 -4.93 -8.15
C ASP A 92 -11.37 -4.57 -7.49
N LYS A 93 -11.44 -4.60 -6.17
CA LYS A 93 -12.63 -4.14 -5.43
C LYS A 93 -12.93 -2.66 -5.69
N ALA A 94 -11.92 -1.82 -5.72
CA ALA A 94 -12.08 -0.41 -6.03
C ALA A 94 -12.58 -0.19 -7.46
N ARG A 95 -12.05 -0.95 -8.41
CA ARG A 95 -12.51 -0.91 -9.81
C ARG A 95 -13.99 -1.24 -9.92
N VAL A 96 -14.44 -2.29 -9.25
CA VAL A 96 -15.85 -2.70 -9.24
C VAL A 96 -16.73 -1.60 -8.62
N LEU A 97 -16.31 -1.01 -7.52
CA LEU A 97 -17.06 0.07 -6.86
C LEU A 97 -17.21 1.30 -7.73
N LEU A 98 -16.19 1.63 -8.53
CA LEU A 98 -16.20 2.80 -9.40
C LEU A 98 -16.81 2.53 -10.78
N GLU A 99 -17.17 1.29 -11.07
CA GLU A 99 -17.81 0.94 -12.32
C GLU A 99 -19.17 1.64 -12.42
N GLY A 100 -19.32 2.46 -13.44
CA GLY A 100 -20.52 3.26 -13.64
C GLY A 100 -20.67 4.47 -12.70
N ALA A 101 -19.71 4.70 -11.79
CA ALA A 101 -19.75 5.84 -10.90
C ALA A 101 -19.04 7.04 -11.53
N SER A 102 -19.79 7.96 -12.10
CA SER A 102 -19.27 9.25 -12.59
C SER A 102 -19.30 10.28 -11.47
N THR A 103 -18.59 11.39 -11.65
CA THR A 103 -18.65 12.52 -10.72
C THR A 103 -20.07 13.03 -10.56
N ASP A 104 -20.82 13.12 -11.67
CA ASP A 104 -22.21 13.55 -11.66
C ASP A 104 -23.12 12.56 -10.94
N ALA A 105 -22.91 11.26 -11.14
CA ALA A 105 -23.67 10.23 -10.42
C ALA A 105 -23.42 10.31 -8.92
N LEU A 106 -22.18 10.49 -8.50
CA LEU A 106 -21.81 10.63 -7.09
C LEU A 106 -22.35 11.93 -6.46
N ARG A 107 -22.55 12.97 -7.26
CA ARG A 107 -23.14 14.23 -6.79
C ARG A 107 -24.65 14.16 -6.67
N ASN A 108 -25.31 13.52 -7.63
CA ASN A 108 -26.75 13.64 -7.84
C ASN A 108 -27.56 12.40 -7.47
N MET A 109 -26.90 11.24 -7.33
CA MET A 109 -27.55 9.98 -7.01
C MET A 109 -27.17 9.50 -5.59
N PRO A 110 -28.03 9.76 -4.58
CA PRO A 110 -27.70 9.42 -3.19
C PRO A 110 -27.37 7.95 -2.96
N LEU A 111 -28.05 7.03 -3.64
CA LEU A 111 -27.82 5.59 -3.48
C LEU A 111 -26.44 5.17 -3.98
N ILE A 112 -26.00 5.72 -5.10
CA ILE A 112 -24.66 5.45 -5.65
C ILE A 112 -23.60 6.05 -4.73
N ARG A 113 -23.84 7.28 -4.27
CA ARG A 113 -22.96 7.97 -3.33
C ARG A 113 -22.74 7.17 -2.05
N VAL A 114 -23.82 6.68 -1.43
CA VAL A 114 -23.75 5.87 -0.21
C VAL A 114 -23.02 4.57 -0.47
N ARG A 115 -23.33 3.87 -1.54
CA ARG A 115 -22.70 2.61 -1.90
C ARG A 115 -21.19 2.77 -2.07
N VAL A 116 -20.75 3.77 -2.81
CA VAL A 116 -19.33 4.04 -3.05
C VAL A 116 -18.63 4.46 -1.76
N ARG A 117 -19.27 5.34 -0.98
CA ARG A 117 -18.73 5.77 0.31
C ARG A 117 -18.49 4.60 1.26
N GLU A 118 -19.47 3.74 1.42
CA GLU A 118 -19.39 2.56 2.28
C GLU A 118 -18.33 1.58 1.77
N GLY A 119 -18.30 1.33 0.47
CA GLY A 119 -17.30 0.48 -0.15
C GLY A 119 -15.88 1.03 0.03
N MET A 120 -15.69 2.35 -0.10
CA MET A 120 -14.40 2.99 0.13
C MET A 120 -14.00 2.94 1.61
N ALA A 121 -14.95 3.07 2.53
CA ALA A 121 -14.69 2.92 3.95
C ALA A 121 -14.20 1.50 4.29
N ASP A 122 -14.84 0.48 3.72
CA ASP A 122 -14.42 -0.92 3.88
C ASP A 122 -13.03 -1.18 3.30
N LEU A 123 -12.74 -0.63 2.11
CA LEU A 123 -11.42 -0.72 1.50
C LEU A 123 -10.36 -0.05 2.35
N ALA A 124 -10.64 1.14 2.87
CA ALA A 124 -9.73 1.87 3.74
C ALA A 124 -9.41 1.06 5.00
N ALA A 125 -10.42 0.44 5.62
CA ALA A 125 -10.23 -0.41 6.79
C ALA A 125 -9.36 -1.63 6.47
N GLN A 126 -9.58 -2.29 5.34
CA GLN A 126 -8.76 -3.43 4.90
C GLN A 126 -7.32 -3.01 4.58
N MET A 127 -7.14 -1.85 3.98
CA MET A 127 -5.81 -1.30 3.70
C MET A 127 -5.06 -0.93 4.97
N ASP A 128 -5.74 -0.40 5.98
CA ASP A 128 -5.15 -0.13 7.28
C ASP A 128 -4.64 -1.41 7.95
N VAL A 129 -5.38 -2.49 7.87
CA VAL A 129 -4.95 -3.81 8.38
C VAL A 129 -3.70 -4.28 7.65
N LEU A 130 -3.67 -4.21 6.33
CA LEU A 130 -2.50 -4.61 5.53
C LEU A 130 -1.26 -3.78 5.87
N ALA A 131 -1.42 -2.48 6.04
CA ALA A 131 -0.33 -1.59 6.44
C ALA A 131 0.12 -1.86 7.88
N GLY A 132 -0.83 -2.06 8.79
CA GLY A 132 -0.58 -2.35 10.20
C GLY A 132 0.16 -3.66 10.43
N ASP A 133 -0.25 -4.73 9.76
CA ASP A 133 0.40 -6.04 9.85
C ASP A 133 1.88 -5.96 9.48
N ARG A 134 2.19 -5.21 8.46
CA ARG A 134 3.57 -5.09 8.00
C ARG A 134 4.44 -4.28 8.95
N VAL A 135 3.91 -3.18 9.46
CA VAL A 135 4.59 -2.39 10.50
C VAL A 135 4.79 -3.21 11.75
N SER A 136 3.80 -3.98 12.15
CA SER A 136 3.89 -4.87 13.30
C SER A 136 4.93 -5.95 13.13
N ARG A 137 5.03 -6.56 11.94
CA ARG A 137 6.06 -7.56 11.63
C ARG A 137 7.46 -6.96 11.70
N LYS A 138 7.64 -5.80 11.12
CA LYS A 138 8.92 -5.08 11.15
C LYS A 138 9.31 -4.72 12.57
N PHE A 139 8.37 -4.20 13.34
CA PHE A 139 8.57 -3.87 14.74
C PHE A 139 8.91 -5.08 15.60
N ARG A 140 8.21 -6.20 15.37
CA ARG A 140 8.45 -7.44 16.10
C ARG A 140 9.87 -7.97 15.85
N PHE A 141 10.32 -7.87 14.62
CA PHE A 141 11.68 -8.29 14.24
C PHE A 141 12.73 -7.42 14.92
N ASP A 142 12.53 -6.12 14.94
CA ASP A 142 13.45 -5.17 15.58
C ASP A 142 13.47 -5.33 17.10
N VAL A 143 12.33 -5.63 17.71
CA VAL A 143 12.23 -5.88 19.16
C VAL A 143 12.94 -7.18 19.55
N GLU A 144 12.82 -8.21 18.75
CA GLU A 144 13.56 -9.46 19.01
C GLU A 144 15.06 -9.27 18.90
N GLY A 145 15.50 -8.49 17.90
CA GLY A 145 16.91 -8.11 17.77
C GLY A 145 17.39 -7.22 18.90
N GLY A 146 16.54 -6.34 19.40
CA GLY A 146 16.86 -5.45 20.50
C GLY A 146 16.86 -6.15 21.87
N ASN A 147 16.07 -7.19 22.00
CA ASN A 147 15.92 -7.89 23.27
C ASN A 147 17.16 -8.73 23.66
N ASN A 148 17.96 -9.08 22.66
CA ASN A 148 19.22 -9.77 22.90
C ASN A 148 20.31 -8.87 23.48
N HIS A 149 19.98 -7.60 23.63
CA HIS A 149 20.92 -6.62 24.14
C HIS A 149 20.33 -5.85 25.33
N VAL A 150 19.77 -6.56 26.26
CA VAL A 150 19.42 -5.91 27.53
C VAL A 150 20.67 -5.99 28.41
N PRO A 151 21.41 -4.90 28.57
CA PRO A 151 22.48 -4.91 29.53
C PRO A 151 21.87 -5.01 30.91
N GLU A 152 22.34 -5.92 31.67
CA GLU A 152 22.09 -5.92 33.09
C GLU A 152 22.76 -4.68 33.64
N CYS A 153 22.01 -3.62 33.70
CA CYS A 153 22.44 -2.45 34.43
C CYS A 153 22.19 -2.69 35.90
N GLU A 154 23.21 -3.02 36.54
CA GLU A 154 23.23 -3.10 37.97
C GLU A 154 23.30 -1.71 38.61
#